data_722fc464098af6c8fba8c258f88f4407
#
_entry.id   722fc464098af6c8fba8c258f88f4407
#
_cell.length_a   1.000
_cell.length_b   1.000
_cell.length_c   1.000
_cell.angle_alpha   90.00
_cell.angle_beta   90.00
_cell.angle_gamma   90.00
#
_symmetry.space_group_name_H-M   'P 1'
#
loop_
_entity.id
_entity.type
_entity.pdbx_description
1 polymer ?
#
loop_
_entity_poly.entity_id
_entity_poly.type
_entity_poly.pdbx_seq_one_letter_code
_entity_poly.pdbx_strand_id
1 'polypeptide(L)'
;MRSGRQSALCVLALAAGLAAGAAPPALAHHGWAWTEDEPFELTGTIEEIYVGNPHVTLQVRTAEGVWHVDLAPLARSLRAGFDENAAEIGEAVTCIGFRSRDPSTLSMKAARVIVGGNTYDVYPARVPGH
;
A
#
# COMPACT_ATOMS: atom_id res chain seq x y z
N MET A 1 -69.02 16.00 -38.53
CA MET A 1 -67.94 16.86 -39.06
C MET A 1 -67.16 17.38 -37.90
N ARG A 2 -65.89 17.38 -38.08
CA ARG A 2 -64.73 17.87 -37.28
C ARG A 2 -64.14 16.87 -36.35
N SER A 3 -63.09 16.34 -36.91
CA SER A 3 -62.03 15.57 -36.26
C SER A 3 -61.20 16.46 -35.33
N GLY A 4 -61.17 16.07 -34.09
CA GLY A 4 -60.20 16.56 -33.10
C GLY A 4 -59.00 15.63 -33.02
N ARG A 5 -57.90 16.00 -33.64
CA ARG A 5 -56.64 15.29 -33.44
C ARG A 5 -56.06 15.65 -32.07
N GLN A 6 -56.09 14.71 -31.20
CA GLN A 6 -55.28 14.83 -29.97
C GLN A 6 -53.92 14.24 -30.24
N SER A 7 -52.96 15.13 -30.30
CA SER A 7 -51.55 14.78 -30.36
C SER A 7 -51.10 14.33 -28.97
N ALA A 8 -50.80 13.06 -28.83
CA ALA A 8 -50.16 12.56 -27.63
C ALA A 8 -48.65 12.93 -27.68
N LEU A 9 -48.27 13.84 -26.82
CA LEU A 9 -46.83 14.09 -26.55
C LEU A 9 -46.31 12.95 -25.67
N CYS A 10 -45.53 12.07 -26.27
CA CYS A 10 -44.68 11.16 -25.50
C CYS A 10 -43.49 11.94 -24.93
N VAL A 11 -43.53 12.20 -23.65
CA VAL A 11 -42.36 12.70 -22.91
C VAL A 11 -41.48 11.50 -22.60
N LEU A 12 -40.38 11.34 -23.35
CA LEU A 12 -39.31 10.41 -23.01
C LEU A 12 -38.53 11.01 -21.84
N ALA A 13 -38.73 10.51 -20.65
CA ALA A 13 -37.87 10.80 -19.52
C ALA A 13 -36.58 9.98 -19.67
N LEU A 14 -35.51 10.63 -20.12
CA LEU A 14 -34.16 10.08 -20.08
C LEU A 14 -33.68 10.06 -18.63
N ALA A 15 -33.78 8.93 -17.96
CA ALA A 15 -33.14 8.71 -16.69
C ALA A 15 -31.61 8.51 -16.93
N ALA A 16 -30.85 9.60 -16.82
CA ALA A 16 -29.41 9.52 -16.75
C ALA A 16 -29.01 8.92 -15.41
N GLY A 17 -28.78 7.60 -15.39
CA GLY A 17 -28.18 6.93 -14.26
C GLY A 17 -26.73 7.41 -14.10
N LEU A 18 -26.47 8.28 -13.13
CA LEU A 18 -25.11 8.50 -12.64
C LEU A 18 -24.65 7.21 -11.98
N ALA A 19 -23.89 6.41 -12.70
CA ALA A 19 -23.04 5.39 -12.10
C ALA A 19 -21.96 6.13 -11.32
N ALA A 20 -22.16 6.35 -10.03
CA ALA A 20 -21.13 6.76 -9.11
C ALA A 20 -20.12 5.61 -9.02
N GLY A 21 -19.13 5.62 -9.90
CA GLY A 21 -17.99 4.75 -9.80
C GLY A 21 -17.30 5.03 -8.47
N ALA A 22 -17.37 4.09 -7.53
CA ALA A 22 -16.59 4.17 -6.32
C ALA A 22 -15.12 4.20 -6.72
N ALA A 23 -14.45 5.35 -6.53
CA ALA A 23 -13.01 5.43 -6.69
C ALA A 23 -12.37 4.42 -5.72
N PRO A 24 -11.40 3.61 -6.17
CA PRO A 24 -10.71 2.71 -5.27
C PRO A 24 -10.06 3.54 -4.14
N PRO A 25 -10.04 3.03 -2.89
CA PRO A 25 -9.52 3.78 -1.76
C PRO A 25 -7.99 3.89 -1.84
N ALA A 26 -7.48 4.77 -2.74
CA ALA A 26 -6.06 5.09 -2.84
C ALA A 26 -5.50 5.70 -1.54
N LEU A 27 -6.36 6.15 -0.63
CA LEU A 27 -6.03 6.72 0.68
C LEU A 27 -5.91 5.68 1.80
N ALA A 28 -6.32 4.41 1.57
CA ALA A 28 -6.34 3.38 2.60
C ALA A 28 -4.94 3.00 3.13
N HIS A 29 -3.87 3.30 2.37
CA HIS A 29 -2.49 2.96 2.70
C HIS A 29 -1.71 4.09 3.37
N HIS A 30 -2.32 5.25 3.63
CA HIS A 30 -1.71 6.33 4.40
C HIS A 30 -1.86 6.09 5.91
N GLY A 31 -0.78 6.32 6.65
CA GLY A 31 -0.76 6.09 8.10
C GLY A 31 -0.67 4.61 8.47
N TRP A 32 -1.27 4.23 9.61
CA TRP A 32 -1.20 2.90 10.21
C TRP A 32 -2.57 2.21 10.35
N ALA A 33 -3.64 2.89 9.97
CA ALA A 33 -5.01 2.39 10.18
C ALA A 33 -5.33 1.10 9.40
N TRP A 34 -4.60 0.82 8.33
CA TRP A 34 -4.77 -0.36 7.49
C TRP A 34 -3.99 -1.57 7.97
N THR A 35 -3.14 -1.41 8.99
CA THR A 35 -2.33 -2.49 9.56
C THR A 35 -2.96 -3.09 10.80
N GLU A 36 -2.61 -4.33 11.08
CA GLU A 36 -2.89 -4.99 12.36
C GLU A 36 -2.12 -4.31 13.50
N ASP A 37 -2.52 -4.57 14.73
CA ASP A 37 -1.85 -4.01 15.91
C ASP A 37 -0.75 -4.94 16.44
N GLU A 38 -0.78 -6.22 16.06
CA GLU A 38 0.22 -7.20 16.44
C GLU A 38 1.49 -7.05 15.59
N PRO A 39 2.67 -7.08 16.22
CA PRO A 39 3.94 -7.10 15.50
C PRO A 39 4.06 -8.29 14.56
N PHE A 40 4.66 -8.05 13.42
CA PHE A 40 4.88 -9.04 12.38
C PHE A 40 6.32 -8.96 11.86
N GLU A 41 6.95 -10.11 11.70
CA GLU A 41 8.28 -10.21 11.13
C GLU A 41 8.20 -10.98 9.80
N LEU A 42 8.76 -10.38 8.76
CA LEU A 42 8.87 -10.94 7.42
C LEU A 42 10.33 -11.14 7.07
N THR A 43 10.70 -12.35 6.72
CA THR A 43 12.04 -12.66 6.17
C THR A 43 11.91 -13.23 4.77
N GLY A 44 12.71 -12.73 3.84
CA GLY A 44 12.69 -13.18 2.45
C GLY A 44 13.82 -12.60 1.64
N THR A 45 13.66 -12.62 0.33
CA THR A 45 14.65 -12.11 -0.65
C THR A 45 14.08 -10.91 -1.38
N ILE A 46 14.84 -9.84 -1.48
CA ILE A 46 14.43 -8.62 -2.18
C ILE A 46 14.37 -8.89 -3.70
N GLU A 47 13.22 -8.61 -4.30
CA GLU A 47 13.03 -8.66 -5.75
C GLU A 47 12.95 -7.30 -6.41
N GLU A 48 12.42 -6.30 -5.71
CA GLU A 48 12.36 -4.92 -6.18
C GLU A 48 12.61 -3.95 -5.04
N ILE A 49 13.23 -2.82 -5.37
CA ILE A 49 13.49 -1.70 -4.46
C ILE A 49 13.04 -0.43 -5.16
N TYR A 50 12.21 0.35 -4.50
CA TYR A 50 11.85 1.69 -4.93
C TYR A 50 12.23 2.70 -3.86
N VAL A 51 13.15 3.60 -4.19
CA VAL A 51 13.57 4.71 -3.33
C VAL A 51 13.05 6.00 -3.95
N GLY A 52 11.89 6.44 -3.50
CA GLY A 52 11.22 7.59 -4.08
C GLY A 52 9.96 7.98 -3.31
N ASN A 53 9.24 8.96 -3.86
CA ASN A 53 7.96 9.41 -3.33
C ASN A 53 6.80 8.56 -3.90
N PRO A 54 5.71 8.37 -3.15
CA PRO A 54 5.43 8.91 -1.82
C PRO A 54 6.15 8.18 -0.69
N HIS A 55 6.46 6.88 -0.85
CA HIS A 55 7.14 6.04 0.12
C HIS A 55 8.22 5.20 -0.54
N VAL A 56 9.25 4.88 0.22
CA VAL A 56 10.18 3.80 -0.13
C VAL A 56 9.45 2.47 0.03
N THR A 57 9.60 1.57 -0.93
CA THR A 57 8.96 0.25 -0.91
C THR A 57 9.92 -0.85 -1.32
N LEU A 58 9.64 -2.06 -0.83
CA LEU A 58 10.31 -3.29 -1.25
C LEU A 58 9.28 -4.30 -1.75
N GLN A 59 9.67 -5.12 -2.72
CA GLN A 59 8.99 -6.39 -3.01
C GLN A 59 9.88 -7.52 -2.48
N VAL A 60 9.33 -8.33 -1.59
CA VAL A 60 10.07 -9.37 -0.88
C VAL A 60 9.45 -10.74 -1.15
N ARG A 61 10.22 -11.62 -1.75
CA ARG A 61 9.80 -13.00 -2.02
C ARG A 61 9.96 -13.86 -0.78
N THR A 62 8.88 -14.57 -0.48
CA THR A 62 8.83 -15.61 0.56
C THR A 62 8.22 -16.90 0.00
N ALA A 63 8.11 -17.94 0.82
CA ALA A 63 7.42 -19.17 0.43
C ALA A 63 5.91 -18.97 0.14
N GLU A 64 5.30 -17.93 0.72
CA GLU A 64 3.88 -17.58 0.48
C GLU A 64 3.65 -16.80 -0.80
N GLY A 65 4.69 -16.16 -1.36
CA GLY A 65 4.61 -15.29 -2.52
C GLY A 65 5.42 -14.02 -2.33
N VAL A 66 5.12 -13.01 -3.15
CA VAL A 66 5.79 -11.72 -3.08
C VAL A 66 5.00 -10.77 -2.18
N TRP A 67 5.67 -10.28 -1.15
CA TRP A 67 5.13 -9.31 -0.21
C TRP A 67 5.46 -7.89 -0.66
N HIS A 68 4.46 -7.03 -0.61
CA HIS A 68 4.66 -5.58 -0.71
C HIS A 68 4.96 -5.01 0.67
N VAL A 69 6.12 -4.37 0.81
CA VAL A 69 6.57 -3.78 2.07
C VAL A 69 6.66 -2.27 1.92
N ASP A 70 5.77 -1.55 2.58
CA ASP A 70 5.86 -0.10 2.70
C ASP A 70 6.84 0.28 3.81
N LEU A 71 7.82 1.11 3.47
CA LEU A 71 8.67 1.79 4.43
C LEU A 71 8.06 3.15 4.78
N ALA A 72 8.89 4.12 5.08
CA ALA A 72 8.49 5.48 5.37
C ALA A 72 8.49 6.36 4.12
N PRO A 73 7.91 7.56 4.18
CA PRO A 73 8.14 8.59 3.18
C PRO A 73 9.63 8.79 2.91
N LEU A 74 9.97 9.18 1.68
CA LEU A 74 11.35 9.28 1.22
C LEU A 74 12.27 10.02 2.20
N ALA A 75 11.88 11.22 2.64
CA ALA A 75 12.70 12.01 3.54
C ALA A 75 12.97 11.32 4.89
N ARG A 76 12.02 10.57 5.42
CA ARG A 76 12.18 9.82 6.67
C ARG A 76 13.07 8.59 6.46
N SER A 77 12.90 7.88 5.36
CA SER A 77 13.73 6.72 5.02
C SER A 77 15.19 7.11 4.83
N LEU A 78 15.46 8.22 4.13
CA LEU A 78 16.80 8.76 3.97
C LEU A 78 17.43 9.17 5.31
N ARG A 79 16.67 9.80 6.20
CA ARG A 79 17.17 10.15 7.56
C ARG A 79 17.51 8.91 8.40
N ALA A 80 16.79 7.81 8.18
CA ALA A 80 17.10 6.52 8.82
C ALA A 80 18.32 5.82 8.20
N GLY A 81 18.87 6.36 7.12
CA GLY A 81 20.01 5.80 6.38
C GLY A 81 19.61 4.86 5.25
N PHE A 82 18.31 4.64 5.01
CA PHE A 82 17.86 3.79 3.93
C PHE A 82 17.78 4.60 2.63
N ASP A 83 18.87 4.62 1.90
CA ASP A 83 19.04 5.25 0.60
C ASP A 83 19.16 4.21 -0.54
N GLU A 84 19.52 4.65 -1.71
CA GLU A 84 19.68 3.81 -2.90
C GLU A 84 20.77 2.74 -2.77
N ASN A 85 21.68 2.90 -1.81
CA ASN A 85 22.79 1.97 -1.56
C ASN A 85 22.57 1.06 -0.34
N ALA A 86 21.44 1.21 0.34
CA ALA A 86 21.14 0.47 1.57
C ALA A 86 20.93 -1.02 1.34
N ALA A 87 20.41 -1.39 0.17
CA ALA A 87 20.09 -2.77 -0.18
C ALA A 87 20.21 -3.02 -1.68
N GLU A 88 20.36 -4.28 -2.04
CA GLU A 88 20.42 -4.74 -3.43
C GLU A 88 19.37 -5.83 -3.69
N ILE A 89 18.91 -5.94 -4.94
CA ILE A 89 18.05 -7.02 -5.39
C ILE A 89 18.79 -8.35 -5.20
N GLY A 90 18.10 -9.35 -4.65
CA GLY A 90 18.67 -10.67 -4.36
C GLY A 90 19.20 -10.82 -2.94
N GLU A 91 19.33 -9.76 -2.16
CA GLU A 91 19.72 -9.85 -0.75
C GLU A 91 18.61 -10.43 0.13
N ALA A 92 19.01 -11.14 1.17
CA ALA A 92 18.13 -11.53 2.26
C ALA A 92 17.77 -10.29 3.10
N VAL A 93 16.53 -10.16 3.45
CA VAL A 93 16.01 -9.03 4.25
C VAL A 93 15.08 -9.54 5.33
N THR A 94 15.12 -8.86 6.48
CA THR A 94 14.12 -9.01 7.54
C THR A 94 13.43 -7.66 7.75
N CYS A 95 12.11 -7.66 7.64
CA CYS A 95 11.28 -6.50 7.88
C CYS A 95 10.45 -6.73 9.13
N ILE A 96 10.52 -5.81 10.09
CA ILE A 96 9.74 -5.84 11.33
C ILE A 96 8.76 -4.69 11.32
N GLY A 97 7.49 -4.99 11.53
CA GLY A 97 6.43 -4.01 11.50
C GLY A 97 5.07 -4.64 11.70
N PHE A 98 4.12 -4.31 10.84
CA PHE A 98 2.72 -4.72 11.01
C PHE A 98 2.12 -5.09 9.65
N ARG A 99 1.50 -6.27 9.56
CA ARG A 99 0.87 -6.71 8.33
C ARG A 99 -0.46 -6.01 8.06
N SER A 100 -0.93 -6.09 6.82
CA SER A 100 -2.26 -5.62 6.45
C SER A 100 -3.36 -6.35 7.23
N ARG A 101 -4.40 -5.62 7.64
CA ARG A 101 -5.64 -6.19 8.19
C ARG A 101 -6.40 -7.03 7.17
N ASP A 102 -6.17 -6.81 5.88
CA ASP A 102 -6.74 -7.64 4.83
C ASP A 102 -5.89 -8.90 4.62
N PRO A 103 -6.38 -10.07 5.07
CA PRO A 103 -5.62 -11.32 4.99
C PRO A 103 -5.44 -11.83 3.56
N SER A 104 -6.17 -11.28 2.59
CA SER A 104 -6.04 -11.64 1.17
C SER A 104 -4.85 -10.98 0.49
N THR A 105 -4.22 -9.97 1.15
CA THR A 105 -3.06 -9.27 0.63
C THR A 105 -1.78 -9.68 1.35
N LEU A 106 -0.71 -9.93 0.60
CA LEU A 106 0.64 -10.07 1.13
C LEU A 106 1.28 -8.68 1.21
N SER A 107 0.98 -7.97 2.29
CA SER A 107 1.37 -6.57 2.45
C SER A 107 1.63 -6.24 3.91
N MET A 108 2.64 -5.43 4.17
CA MET A 108 2.97 -4.94 5.49
C MET A 108 3.57 -3.54 5.46
N LYS A 109 3.54 -2.86 6.60
CA LYS A 109 4.28 -1.63 6.85
C LYS A 109 5.42 -1.90 7.81
N ALA A 110 6.64 -1.68 7.35
CA ALA A 110 7.83 -1.91 8.14
C ALA A 110 8.17 -0.69 9.00
N ALA A 111 8.52 -0.96 10.25
CA ALA A 111 9.12 0.01 11.18
C ALA A 111 10.64 -0.10 11.19
N ARG A 112 11.16 -1.32 10.96
CA ARG A 112 12.58 -1.66 10.90
C ARG A 112 12.87 -2.56 9.70
N VAL A 113 13.98 -2.31 9.04
CA VAL A 113 14.52 -3.17 7.98
C VAL A 113 15.95 -3.57 8.35
N ILE A 114 16.25 -4.86 8.24
CA ILE A 114 17.58 -5.42 8.49
C ILE A 114 18.04 -6.07 7.18
N VAL A 115 19.11 -5.56 6.62
CA VAL A 115 19.70 -6.04 5.37
C VAL A 115 21.20 -5.76 5.33
N GLY A 116 21.98 -6.68 4.78
CA GLY A 116 23.43 -6.51 4.65
C GLY A 116 24.17 -6.29 5.99
N GLY A 117 23.64 -6.81 7.10
CA GLY A 117 24.17 -6.60 8.45
C GLY A 117 23.85 -5.23 9.06
N ASN A 118 23.09 -4.38 8.38
CA ASN A 118 22.69 -3.07 8.86
C ASN A 118 21.22 -3.06 9.28
N THR A 119 20.91 -2.23 10.29
CA THR A 119 19.55 -2.02 10.79
C THR A 119 19.11 -0.60 10.48
N TYR A 120 17.93 -0.47 9.87
CA TYR A 120 17.33 0.81 9.50
C TYR A 120 15.99 0.96 10.21
N ASP A 121 15.94 1.86 11.19
CA ASP A 121 14.71 2.17 11.94
C ASP A 121 13.99 3.34 11.27
N VAL A 122 13.13 3.02 10.31
CA VAL A 122 12.38 4.04 9.56
C VAL A 122 11.21 4.61 10.38
N TYR A 123 10.73 3.88 11.38
CA TYR A 123 9.80 4.35 12.41
C TYR A 123 10.24 3.85 13.80
N PRO A 124 11.24 4.49 14.42
CA PRO A 124 11.80 4.00 15.70
C PRO A 124 10.75 3.79 16.80
N ALA A 125 9.80 4.71 16.91
CA ALA A 125 8.72 4.64 17.91
C ALA A 125 7.72 3.48 17.68
N ARG A 126 7.79 2.81 16.55
CA ARG A 126 6.93 1.67 16.18
C ARG A 126 7.66 0.33 16.20
N VAL A 127 8.95 0.34 16.47
CA VAL A 127 9.72 -0.91 16.59
C VAL A 127 9.31 -1.60 17.88
N PRO A 128 8.86 -2.89 17.83
CA PRO A 128 8.49 -3.64 19.02
C PRO A 128 9.64 -3.76 20.02
N GLY A 129 9.35 -3.58 21.31
CA GLY A 129 10.35 -3.71 22.38
C GLY A 129 11.24 -2.49 22.60
N HIS A 130 10.87 -1.35 22.03
CA HIS A 130 11.51 -0.06 22.31
C HIS A 130 10.85 0.65 23.47
#